data_72dd9f680810ce390db6e91aa55a6b4a
#
_entry.id   72dd9f680810ce390db6e91aa55a6b4a
#
_cell.length_a   1.000
_cell.length_b   1.000
_cell.length_c   1.000
_cell.angle_alpha   90.00
_cell.angle_beta   90.00
_cell.angle_gamma   90.00
#
_symmetry.space_group_name_H-M   'P 1'
#
loop_
_entity.id
_entity.type
_entity.pdbx_description
1 polymer ?
#
loop_
_entity_poly.entity_id
_entity_poly.type
_entity_poly.pdbx_seq_one_letter_code
_entity_poly.pdbx_strand_id
1 'polypeptide(L)'
;MNNYTHIIKKINKIIAFCMVKGVQPEELITAIFEKEYTKIETYKEDNLIFLVLTFSDTYENDTSNITMKYAYNRKKELMSISQKINSSNYKEQWNRKKILEAMINELIIHLPKDNRVIEQLKTLIPDDYKPVFSSYLKIAC
;
A
#
# COMPACT_ATOMS: atom_id res chain seq x y z
N MET A 1 -26.33 6.13 19.28
CA MET A 1 -26.14 5.75 18.86
C MET A 1 -25.44 4.77 18.41
N ASN A 2 -25.01 4.76 17.64
CA ASN A 2 -24.72 3.48 17.15
C ASN A 2 -23.25 3.32 16.90
N ASN A 3 -22.55 2.71 17.84
CA ASN A 3 -21.15 2.37 17.73
C ASN A 3 -20.88 1.47 16.52
N TYR A 4 -21.90 0.74 16.08
CA TYR A 4 -21.75 -0.16 14.93
C TYR A 4 -21.57 0.59 13.62
N THR A 5 -22.23 1.72 13.45
CA THR A 5 -22.07 2.53 12.26
C THR A 5 -20.64 2.96 12.07
N HIS A 6 -19.98 3.35 13.15
CA HIS A 6 -18.58 3.76 13.13
C HIS A 6 -17.65 2.60 12.75
N ILE A 7 -17.92 1.42 13.32
CA ILE A 7 -17.15 0.21 13.03
C ILE A 7 -17.34 -0.21 11.58
N ILE A 8 -18.58 -0.19 11.08
CA ILE A 8 -18.88 -0.53 9.69
C ILE A 8 -18.15 0.40 8.73
N LYS A 9 -18.10 1.69 9.05
CA LYS A 9 -17.34 2.65 8.23
C LYS A 9 -15.85 2.31 8.20
N LYS A 10 -15.27 1.88 9.30
CA LYS A 10 -13.87 1.48 9.35
C LYS A 10 -13.61 0.23 8.54
N ILE A 11 -14.51 -0.76 8.63
CA ILE A 11 -14.41 -1.98 7.83
C ILE A 11 -14.48 -1.64 6.33
N ASN A 12 -15.44 -0.78 5.95
CA ASN A 12 -15.59 -0.38 4.56
C ASN A 12 -14.37 0.38 4.03
N LYS A 13 -13.74 1.19 4.87
CA LYS A 13 -12.50 1.89 4.51
C LYS A 13 -11.38 0.91 4.21
N ILE A 14 -11.25 -0.13 5.04
CA ILE A 14 -10.22 -1.16 4.85
C ILE A 14 -10.46 -1.90 3.54
N ILE A 15 -11.70 -2.30 3.29
CA ILE A 15 -12.06 -2.98 2.04
C ILE A 15 -11.76 -2.10 0.83
N ALA A 16 -12.15 -0.83 0.89
CA ALA A 16 -11.88 0.12 -0.19
C ALA A 16 -10.37 0.25 -0.45
N PHE A 17 -9.58 0.31 0.60
CA PHE A 17 -8.12 0.36 0.48
C PHE A 17 -7.60 -0.89 -0.22
N CYS A 18 -8.10 -2.08 0.15
CA CYS A 18 -7.70 -3.34 -0.46
C CYS A 18 -8.06 -3.43 -1.94
N MET A 19 -9.13 -2.75 -2.36
CA MET A 19 -9.56 -2.76 -3.77
C MET A 19 -8.70 -1.89 -4.67
N VAL A 20 -7.94 -0.94 -4.12
CA VAL A 20 -7.12 -0.02 -4.91
C VAL A 20 -5.75 -0.64 -5.12
N LYS A 21 -5.40 -0.86 -6.39
CA LYS A 21 -4.11 -1.47 -6.73
C LYS A 21 -2.94 -0.50 -6.69
N GLY A 22 -3.21 0.80 -6.75
CA GLY A 22 -2.18 1.83 -6.80
C GLY A 22 -1.76 2.17 -8.22
N VAL A 23 -0.83 3.12 -8.34
CA VAL A 23 -0.34 3.55 -9.65
C VAL A 23 0.27 2.36 -10.39
N GLN A 24 -0.09 2.19 -11.66
CA GLN A 24 0.32 1.03 -12.43
C GLN A 24 1.59 1.31 -13.24
N PRO A 25 2.39 0.27 -13.55
CA PRO A 25 3.63 0.44 -14.31
C PRO A 25 3.43 1.19 -15.62
N GLU A 26 2.33 0.95 -16.32
CA GLU A 26 2.04 1.60 -17.60
C GLU A 26 1.98 3.13 -17.46
N GLU A 27 1.48 3.60 -16.34
CA GLU A 27 1.39 5.03 -16.04
C GLU A 27 2.75 5.64 -15.76
N LEU A 28 3.64 4.87 -15.14
CA LEU A 28 4.97 5.35 -14.76
C LEU A 28 5.97 5.30 -15.91
N ILE A 29 5.88 4.28 -16.75
CA ILE A 29 6.83 4.07 -17.85
C ILE A 29 6.81 5.24 -18.83
N THR A 30 5.65 5.88 -19.02
CA THR A 30 5.54 7.02 -19.93
C THR A 30 6.42 8.19 -19.52
N ALA A 31 6.85 8.25 -18.25
CA ALA A 31 7.71 9.31 -17.78
C ALA A 31 9.08 9.33 -18.47
N ILE A 32 9.52 8.22 -19.08
CA ILE A 32 10.81 8.20 -19.79
C ILE A 32 10.86 9.21 -20.95
N PHE A 33 9.72 9.62 -21.46
CA PHE A 33 9.67 10.61 -22.53
C PHE A 33 9.88 12.03 -22.02
N GLU A 34 9.85 12.24 -20.71
CA GLU A 34 10.12 13.53 -20.12
C GLU A 34 11.63 13.73 -19.96
N LYS A 35 12.08 14.94 -20.20
CA LYS A 35 13.49 15.30 -20.24
C LYS A 35 14.26 14.94 -18.98
N GLU A 36 13.60 15.06 -17.83
CA GLU A 36 14.23 14.86 -16.52
C GLU A 36 14.52 13.39 -16.22
N TYR A 37 13.80 12.47 -16.85
CA TYR A 37 13.95 11.05 -16.59
C TYR A 37 15.08 10.47 -17.41
N THR A 38 16.04 9.84 -16.74
CA THR A 38 17.26 9.33 -17.35
C THR A 38 17.29 7.81 -17.47
N LYS A 39 16.52 7.10 -16.63
CA LYS A 39 16.59 5.65 -16.62
C LYS A 39 15.32 5.04 -16.05
N ILE A 40 14.89 3.94 -16.68
CA ILE A 40 13.82 3.09 -16.15
C ILE A 40 14.29 1.65 -16.24
N GLU A 41 14.20 0.93 -15.12
CA GLU A 41 14.54 -0.49 -15.04
C GLU A 41 13.38 -1.26 -14.45
N THR A 42 13.23 -2.51 -14.89
CA THR A 42 12.31 -3.43 -14.22
C THR A 42 13.01 -4.76 -13.99
N TYR A 43 12.68 -5.39 -12.89
CA TYR A 43 13.21 -6.71 -12.55
C TYR A 43 12.31 -7.43 -11.56
N LYS A 44 12.52 -8.72 -11.42
CA LYS A 44 11.76 -9.57 -10.49
C LYS A 44 12.68 -10.12 -9.42
N GLU A 45 12.19 -10.17 -8.20
CA GLU A 45 12.93 -10.72 -7.08
C GLU A 45 11.94 -11.17 -6.00
N ASP A 46 12.04 -12.42 -5.56
CA ASP A 46 11.23 -12.95 -4.46
C ASP A 46 9.72 -12.73 -4.59
N ASN A 47 9.16 -13.05 -5.74
CA ASN A 47 7.74 -12.87 -6.05
C ASN A 47 7.28 -11.42 -6.13
N LEU A 48 8.20 -10.48 -6.11
CA LEU A 48 7.92 -9.08 -6.32
C LEU A 48 8.42 -8.64 -7.68
N ILE A 49 7.75 -7.66 -8.24
CA ILE A 49 8.14 -7.03 -9.49
C ILE A 49 8.49 -5.60 -9.18
N PHE A 50 9.70 -5.20 -9.55
CA PHE A 50 10.20 -3.86 -9.26
C PHE A 50 10.23 -3.01 -10.50
N LEU A 51 9.83 -1.76 -10.36
CA LEU A 51 9.99 -0.72 -11.36
C LEU A 51 10.77 0.41 -10.72
N VAL A 52 11.92 0.75 -11.33
CA VAL A 52 12.84 1.74 -10.79
C VAL A 52 13.00 2.87 -11.80
N LEU A 53 12.69 4.09 -11.38
CA LEU A 53 12.82 5.28 -12.22
C LEU A 53 13.84 6.22 -11.61
N THR A 54 14.75 6.72 -12.45
CA THR A 54 15.73 7.72 -12.03
C THR A 54 15.49 9.00 -12.82
N PHE A 55 15.44 10.12 -12.11
CA PHE A 55 15.28 11.43 -12.74
C PHE A 55 16.17 12.48 -12.06
N SER A 56 16.43 13.55 -12.79
CA SER A 56 17.22 14.68 -12.29
C SER A 56 16.29 15.73 -11.70
N ASP A 57 16.68 16.27 -10.55
CA ASP A 57 15.97 17.37 -9.91
C ASP A 57 16.98 18.48 -9.66
N THR A 58 16.70 19.67 -10.17
CA THR A 58 17.60 20.83 -10.03
C THR A 58 16.95 21.86 -9.12
N TYR A 59 17.66 22.20 -8.05
CA TYR A 59 17.22 23.21 -7.11
C TYR A 59 18.40 24.13 -6.79
N GLU A 60 18.24 25.43 -7.04
CA GLU A 60 19.27 26.44 -6.76
C GLU A 60 20.65 26.10 -7.35
N ASN A 61 20.68 25.67 -8.60
CA ASN A 61 21.90 25.28 -9.32
C ASN A 61 22.52 23.96 -8.89
N ASP A 62 21.93 23.29 -7.89
CA ASP A 62 22.35 21.93 -7.51
C ASP A 62 21.46 20.90 -8.19
N THR A 63 22.07 19.91 -8.80
CA THR A 63 21.36 18.82 -9.44
C THR A 63 21.52 17.54 -8.63
N SER A 64 20.41 16.93 -8.28
CA SER A 64 20.37 15.64 -7.60
C SER A 64 19.73 14.60 -8.49
N ASN A 65 20.18 13.37 -8.38
CA ASN A 65 19.53 12.22 -9.00
C ASN A 65 18.61 11.58 -7.98
N ILE A 66 17.34 11.49 -8.33
CA ILE A 66 16.34 10.87 -7.48
C ILE A 66 15.94 9.55 -8.11
N THR A 67 15.95 8.49 -7.31
CA THR A 67 15.56 7.16 -7.76
C THR A 67 14.34 6.72 -6.96
N MET A 68 13.27 6.39 -7.67
CA MET A 68 12.03 5.88 -7.08
C MET A 68 11.92 4.39 -7.40
N LYS A 69 11.68 3.60 -6.39
CA LYS A 69 11.51 2.16 -6.54
C LYS A 69 10.10 1.77 -6.13
N TYR A 70 9.36 1.20 -7.09
CA TYR A 70 8.00 0.74 -6.89
C TYR A 70 8.01 -0.78 -6.89
N ALA A 71 7.43 -1.38 -5.85
CA ALA A 71 7.35 -2.84 -5.75
C ALA A 71 5.90 -3.30 -5.90
N TYR A 72 5.68 -4.28 -6.76
CA TYR A 72 4.36 -4.85 -7.04
C TYR A 72 4.35 -6.34 -6.72
N ASN A 73 3.20 -6.84 -6.26
CA ASN A 73 3.01 -8.28 -6.18
C ASN A 73 2.50 -8.81 -7.54
N ARG A 74 2.27 -10.12 -7.63
CA ARG A 74 1.82 -10.74 -8.88
C ARG A 74 0.41 -10.36 -9.29
N LYS A 75 -0.36 -9.79 -8.39
CA LYS A 75 -1.72 -9.29 -8.66
C LYS A 75 -1.72 -7.85 -9.13
N LYS A 76 -0.53 -7.29 -9.42
CA LYS A 76 -0.35 -5.90 -9.83
C LYS A 76 -0.70 -4.89 -8.75
N GLU A 77 -0.71 -5.31 -7.50
CA GLU A 77 -0.93 -4.38 -6.39
C GLU A 77 0.39 -3.74 -5.99
N LEU A 78 0.40 -2.42 -5.89
CA LEU A 78 1.56 -1.69 -5.40
C LEU A 78 1.75 -2.01 -3.93
N MET A 79 2.92 -2.55 -3.58
CA MET A 79 3.21 -2.97 -2.22
C MET A 79 4.04 -1.96 -1.46
N SER A 80 4.98 -1.30 -2.13
CA SER A 80 5.81 -0.29 -1.48
C SER A 80 6.39 0.69 -2.49
N ILE A 81 6.73 1.86 -1.98
CA ILE A 81 7.46 2.89 -2.72
C ILE A 81 8.64 3.30 -1.87
N SER A 82 9.83 3.28 -2.44
CA SER A 82 11.05 3.72 -1.78
C SER A 82 11.75 4.77 -2.64
N GLN A 83 12.49 5.66 -1.99
CA GLN A 83 13.21 6.72 -2.66
C GLN A 83 14.64 6.79 -2.17
N LYS A 84 15.56 7.06 -3.08
CA LYS A 84 16.93 7.44 -2.67
C LYS A 84 17.35 8.68 -3.44
N ILE A 85 18.20 9.46 -2.81
CA ILE A 85 18.76 10.67 -3.39
C ILE A 85 20.23 10.42 -3.62
N ASN A 86 20.70 10.58 -4.86
CA ASN A 86 22.07 10.31 -5.29
C ASN A 86 22.47 8.87 -4.90
N SER A 87 23.55 8.69 -4.18
CA SER A 87 24.06 7.37 -3.76
C SER A 87 23.65 6.99 -2.33
N SER A 88 22.67 7.69 -1.75
CA SER A 88 22.18 7.36 -0.42
C SER A 88 21.40 6.03 -0.42
N ASN A 89 21.07 5.56 0.78
CA ASN A 89 20.23 4.37 0.90
C ASN A 89 18.77 4.69 0.58
N TYR A 90 18.03 3.68 0.15
CA TYR A 90 16.60 3.82 -0.06
C TYR A 90 15.88 4.08 1.27
N LYS A 91 14.93 5.00 1.24
CA LYS A 91 14.01 5.26 2.36
C LYS A 91 12.61 4.95 1.90
N GLU A 92 11.91 4.13 2.66
CA GLU A 92 10.54 3.77 2.35
C GLU A 92 9.63 4.98 2.51
N GLN A 93 8.85 5.27 1.48
CA GLN A 93 7.90 6.39 1.45
C GLN A 93 6.47 5.93 1.70
N TRP A 94 6.17 4.70 1.33
CA TRP A 94 4.83 4.15 1.41
C TRP A 94 4.91 2.63 1.46
N ASN A 95 4.06 2.01 2.26
CA ASN A 95 4.04 0.55 2.41
C ASN A 95 2.62 0.09 2.66
N ARG A 96 2.10 -0.72 1.75
CA ARG A 96 0.72 -1.20 1.82
C ARG A 96 0.43 -1.96 3.11
N LYS A 97 1.32 -2.89 3.48
CA LYS A 97 1.11 -3.71 4.68
C LYS A 97 1.08 -2.87 5.96
N LYS A 98 1.97 -1.90 6.06
CA LYS A 98 2.02 -1.03 7.25
C LYS A 98 0.78 -0.18 7.38
N ILE A 99 0.29 0.36 6.27
CA ILE A 99 -0.94 1.16 6.27
C ILE A 99 -2.13 0.28 6.64
N LEU A 100 -2.21 -0.91 6.04
CA LEU A 100 -3.28 -1.86 6.32
C LEU A 100 -3.28 -2.28 7.78
N GLU A 101 -2.11 -2.59 8.34
CA GLU A 101 -1.97 -2.93 9.75
C GLU A 101 -2.45 -1.80 10.66
N ALA A 102 -2.09 -0.56 10.33
CA ALA A 102 -2.52 0.60 11.11
C ALA A 102 -4.04 0.75 11.07
N MET A 103 -4.66 0.57 9.91
CA MET A 103 -6.11 0.64 9.77
C MET A 103 -6.81 -0.45 10.57
N ILE A 104 -6.27 -1.66 10.54
CA ILE A 104 -6.84 -2.80 11.28
C ILE A 104 -6.65 -2.63 12.77
N ASN A 105 -5.49 -2.15 13.22
CA ASN A 105 -5.26 -1.89 14.64
C ASN A 105 -6.23 -0.84 15.16
N GLU A 106 -6.52 0.18 14.37
CA GLU A 106 -7.51 1.18 14.75
C GLU A 106 -8.91 0.55 14.85
N LEU A 107 -9.24 -0.37 13.95
CA LEU A 107 -10.49 -1.10 14.01
C LEU A 107 -10.58 -1.93 15.30
N ILE A 108 -9.52 -2.66 15.64
CA ILE A 108 -9.48 -3.53 16.83
C ILE A 108 -9.76 -2.74 18.10
N ILE A 109 -9.21 -1.53 18.23
CA ILE A 109 -9.40 -0.69 19.40
C ILE A 109 -10.88 -0.38 19.64
N HIS A 110 -11.65 -0.27 18.55
CA HIS A 110 -13.07 0.08 18.61
C HIS A 110 -14.00 -1.13 18.59
N LEU A 111 -13.47 -2.35 18.43
CA LEU A 111 -14.31 -3.54 18.41
C LEU A 111 -14.91 -3.82 19.79
N PRO A 112 -16.20 -4.16 19.86
CA PRO A 112 -16.79 -4.60 21.11
C PRO A 112 -16.25 -5.96 21.52
N LYS A 113 -16.31 -6.26 22.80
CA LYS A 113 -15.86 -7.57 23.33
C LYS A 113 -16.90 -8.66 23.18
N ASP A 114 -18.09 -8.33 22.69
CA ASP A 114 -19.17 -9.28 22.49
C ASP A 114 -18.92 -10.09 21.22
N ASN A 115 -18.72 -11.41 21.41
CA ASN A 115 -18.47 -12.33 20.30
C ASN A 115 -19.59 -12.38 19.28
N ARG A 116 -20.85 -12.17 19.71
CA ARG A 116 -21.99 -12.16 18.78
C ARG A 116 -21.89 -10.99 17.81
N VAL A 117 -21.47 -9.84 18.29
CA VAL A 117 -21.30 -8.67 17.45
C VAL A 117 -20.15 -8.87 16.48
N ILE A 118 -19.04 -9.46 16.95
CA ILE A 118 -17.89 -9.75 16.11
C ILE A 118 -18.28 -10.69 14.98
N GLU A 119 -19.07 -11.75 15.27
CA GLU A 119 -19.55 -12.67 14.25
C GLU A 119 -20.44 -11.99 13.22
N GLN A 120 -21.30 -11.06 13.66
CA GLN A 120 -22.13 -10.28 12.74
C GLN A 120 -21.29 -9.39 11.84
N LEU A 121 -20.24 -8.76 12.38
CA LEU A 121 -19.35 -7.93 11.61
C LEU A 121 -18.58 -8.71 10.56
N LYS A 122 -18.20 -9.94 10.88
CA LYS A 122 -17.53 -10.83 9.91
C LYS A 122 -18.36 -11.07 8.66
N THR A 123 -19.68 -11.10 8.79
CA THR A 123 -20.55 -11.32 7.62
C THR A 123 -20.54 -10.16 6.64
N LEU A 124 -20.09 -8.97 7.09
CA LEU A 124 -20.00 -7.80 6.25
C LEU A 124 -18.73 -7.78 5.39
N ILE A 125 -17.79 -8.66 5.70
CA ILE A 125 -16.52 -8.71 4.98
C ILE A 125 -16.65 -9.68 3.81
N PRO A 126 -16.42 -9.22 2.56
CA PRO A 126 -16.46 -10.12 1.40
C PRO A 126 -15.45 -11.25 1.55
N ASP A 127 -15.79 -12.42 1.00
CA ASP A 127 -14.94 -13.61 1.11
C ASP A 127 -13.52 -13.37 0.61
N ASP A 128 -13.35 -12.58 -0.44
CA ASP A 128 -12.04 -12.28 -1.02
C ASP A 128 -11.12 -11.56 -0.04
N TYR A 129 -11.68 -10.84 0.93
CA TYR A 129 -10.90 -10.06 1.89
C TYR A 129 -10.85 -10.67 3.29
N LYS A 130 -11.58 -11.76 3.52
CA LYS A 130 -11.55 -12.43 4.82
C LYS A 130 -10.14 -12.83 5.25
N PRO A 131 -9.28 -13.37 4.36
CA PRO A 131 -7.91 -13.70 4.77
C PRO A 131 -7.11 -12.50 5.28
N VAL A 132 -7.35 -11.30 4.71
CA VAL A 132 -6.68 -10.08 5.16
C VAL A 132 -7.03 -9.77 6.60
N PHE A 133 -8.33 -9.81 6.92
CA PHE A 133 -8.79 -9.51 8.26
C PHE A 133 -8.37 -10.59 9.27
N SER A 134 -8.44 -11.86 8.90
CA SER A 134 -8.09 -12.93 9.82
C SER A 134 -6.59 -13.00 10.09
N SER A 135 -5.73 -12.62 9.14
CA SER A 135 -4.29 -12.62 9.37
C SER A 135 -3.85 -11.56 10.37
N TYR A 136 -4.59 -10.45 10.46
CA TYR A 136 -4.30 -9.36 11.39
C TYR A 136 -5.20 -9.40 12.63
N LEU A 137 -6.46 -9.87 12.47
CA LEU A 137 -7.41 -9.97 13.55
C LEU A 137 -7.41 -11.42 14.10
N LYS A 138 -6.39 -11.76 14.85
CA LYS A 138 -6.26 -13.13 15.39
C LYS A 138 -7.47 -13.57 16.20
N ILE A 139 -8.18 -12.62 16.78
CA ILE A 139 -9.37 -12.91 17.57
C ILE A 139 -10.62 -13.08 16.71
N ALA A 140 -10.55 -12.73 15.44
CA ALA A 140 -11.69 -12.78 14.51
C ALA A 140 -11.71 -14.06 13.68
N CYS A 141 -10.78 -14.94 13.92
CA CYS A 141 -10.68 -16.22 13.20
C CYS A 141 -11.53 -17.29 13.83
#